data_846f4a5a697f8b3af4b6efe321268477
#
_entry.id   846f4a5a697f8b3af4b6efe321268477
#
_cell.length_a   1.000
_cell.length_b   1.000
_cell.length_c   1.000
_cell.angle_alpha   90.00
_cell.angle_beta   90.00
_cell.angle_gamma   90.00
#
_symmetry.space_group_name_H-M   'P 1'
#
loop_
_entity.id
_entity.type
_entity.pdbx_description
1 polymer ?
#
loop_
_entity_poly.entity_id
_entity_poly.type
_entity_poly.pdbx_seq_one_letter_code
_entity_poly.pdbx_strand_id
1 'polypeptide(L)'
;FEFERLQTSDPKIVNQALDELLKDPKDYKTLVIDPFSIVYDRILNLQESKMKMKTGNPGYSLQPLDYKHIKGAVKQLVYKLLALDLNVILTARSKPLYSNDGGEFMKIIGSTADGPKELPYMFDIVLELSIHKDGTRVAHVHKDRTNKLPKGNLDRSGHATFDFNNDTFEECFGTGLTRKASAQTQAENLNRTTERTVEVDYNKQKIKTAGIKSENLKVLEEISKDIGEDTLKQKIQEDYSVSSILDLKNDEASFLISQFENK
;
A
#
# COMPACT_ATOMS: atom_id res chain seq x y z
N PHE A 1 -18.38 -8.83 -21.53
CA PHE A 1 -17.48 -9.12 -20.42
C PHE A 1 -18.24 -9.03 -19.12
N GLU A 2 -18.20 -10.06 -18.30
CA GLU A 2 -18.67 -10.02 -16.93
C GLU A 2 -17.51 -9.59 -16.04
N PHE A 3 -17.73 -8.59 -15.17
CA PHE A 3 -16.73 -8.16 -14.19
C PHE A 3 -17.45 -7.67 -12.93
N GLU A 4 -16.84 -7.92 -11.79
CA GLU A 4 -17.24 -7.31 -10.52
C GLU A 4 -16.44 -6.00 -10.32
N ARG A 5 -17.09 -5.01 -9.75
CA ARG A 5 -16.49 -3.70 -9.49
C ARG A 5 -16.57 -3.32 -8.03
N LEU A 6 -15.43 -3.04 -7.43
CA LEU A 6 -15.33 -2.40 -6.13
C LEU A 6 -14.96 -0.92 -6.30
N GLN A 7 -15.88 -0.02 -5.98
CA GLN A 7 -15.62 1.42 -6.07
C GLN A 7 -15.13 1.94 -4.72
N THR A 8 -13.82 2.07 -4.58
CA THR A 8 -13.18 2.58 -3.36
C THR A 8 -11.83 3.22 -3.66
N SER A 9 -11.44 4.19 -2.83
CA SER A 9 -10.06 4.70 -2.76
C SER A 9 -9.43 4.44 -1.38
N ASP A 10 -10.17 3.82 -0.45
CA ASP A 10 -9.67 3.53 0.88
C ASP A 10 -8.69 2.36 0.85
N PRO A 11 -7.41 2.57 1.23
CA PRO A 11 -6.41 1.50 1.22
C PRO A 11 -6.76 0.33 2.14
N LYS A 12 -7.56 0.54 3.18
CA LYS A 12 -8.02 -0.55 4.07
C LYS A 12 -8.98 -1.47 3.34
N ILE A 13 -9.97 -0.89 2.64
CA ILE A 13 -10.95 -1.65 1.86
C ILE A 13 -10.25 -2.39 0.72
N VAL A 14 -9.29 -1.73 0.02
CA VAL A 14 -8.48 -2.39 -1.01
C VAL A 14 -7.70 -3.56 -0.43
N ASN A 15 -7.04 -3.38 0.73
CA ASN A 15 -6.30 -4.45 1.39
C ASN A 15 -7.20 -5.62 1.81
N GLN A 16 -8.42 -5.36 2.31
CA GLN A 16 -9.39 -6.40 2.66
C GLN A 16 -9.82 -7.20 1.43
N ALA A 17 -10.14 -6.52 0.33
CA ALA A 17 -10.49 -7.20 -0.93
C ALA A 17 -9.33 -8.06 -1.45
N LEU A 18 -8.07 -7.60 -1.33
CA LEU A 18 -6.90 -8.40 -1.68
C LEU A 18 -6.72 -9.61 -0.76
N ASP A 19 -6.99 -9.47 0.54
CA ASP A 19 -6.93 -10.60 1.48
C ASP A 19 -8.00 -11.65 1.18
N GLU A 20 -9.18 -11.24 0.72
CA GLU A 20 -10.24 -12.15 0.26
C GLU A 20 -9.82 -12.88 -1.02
N LEU A 21 -9.28 -12.15 -2.01
CA LEU A 21 -8.78 -12.76 -3.25
C LEU A 21 -7.57 -13.67 -3.04
N LEU A 22 -6.74 -13.41 -2.03
CA LEU A 22 -5.63 -14.31 -1.66
C LEU A 22 -6.11 -15.62 -1.03
N LYS A 23 -7.24 -15.59 -0.32
CA LYS A 23 -7.86 -16.78 0.26
C LYS A 23 -8.61 -17.60 -0.78
N ASP A 24 -9.35 -16.92 -1.64
CA ASP A 24 -10.18 -17.51 -2.68
C ASP A 24 -10.26 -16.55 -3.87
N PRO A 25 -9.45 -16.76 -4.93
CA PRO A 25 -9.48 -15.91 -6.12
C PRO A 25 -10.75 -16.13 -6.96
N LYS A 26 -11.63 -17.06 -6.58
CA LYS A 26 -12.82 -17.46 -7.35
C LYS A 26 -12.44 -17.81 -8.80
N ASP A 27 -13.30 -17.47 -9.77
CA ASP A 27 -13.05 -17.69 -11.21
C ASP A 27 -12.39 -16.48 -11.91
N TYR A 28 -11.92 -15.49 -11.14
CA TYR A 28 -11.28 -14.34 -11.73
C TYR A 28 -9.94 -14.71 -12.38
N LYS A 29 -9.64 -14.05 -13.49
CA LYS A 29 -8.37 -14.21 -14.24
C LYS A 29 -7.52 -12.95 -14.16
N THR A 30 -8.15 -11.82 -13.96
CA THR A 30 -7.48 -10.52 -13.98
C THR A 30 -8.04 -9.60 -12.91
N LEU A 31 -7.16 -8.96 -12.17
CA LEU A 31 -7.47 -7.86 -11.26
C LEU A 31 -6.97 -6.55 -11.87
N VAL A 32 -7.83 -5.54 -11.91
CA VAL A 32 -7.49 -4.20 -12.37
C VAL A 32 -7.67 -3.20 -11.24
N ILE A 33 -6.67 -2.37 -10.98
CA ILE A 33 -6.78 -1.19 -10.11
C ILE A 33 -6.65 0.06 -10.97
N ASP A 34 -7.73 0.80 -11.12
CA ASP A 34 -7.82 1.95 -12.03
C ASP A 34 -8.43 3.19 -11.35
N PRO A 35 -7.66 4.24 -11.10
CA PRO A 35 -6.20 4.26 -11.12
C PRO A 35 -5.58 4.04 -9.71
N PHE A 36 -4.42 3.40 -9.66
CA PHE A 36 -3.63 3.22 -8.43
C PHE A 36 -3.19 4.56 -7.82
N SER A 37 -2.98 5.58 -8.63
CA SER A 37 -2.61 6.93 -8.14
C SER A 37 -3.58 7.47 -7.10
N ILE A 38 -4.89 7.20 -7.22
CA ILE A 38 -5.89 7.64 -6.23
C ILE A 38 -5.70 6.91 -4.89
N VAL A 39 -5.41 5.60 -4.93
CA VAL A 39 -5.13 4.82 -3.72
C VAL A 39 -3.85 5.33 -3.04
N TYR A 40 -2.83 5.64 -3.82
CA TYR A 40 -1.57 6.20 -3.34
C TYR A 40 -1.78 7.58 -2.69
N ASP A 41 -2.50 8.50 -3.34
CA ASP A 41 -2.86 9.80 -2.79
C ASP A 41 -3.62 9.66 -1.45
N ARG A 42 -4.50 8.67 -1.35
CA ARG A 42 -5.22 8.41 -0.11
C ARG A 42 -4.29 7.94 1.00
N ILE A 43 -3.29 7.10 0.70
CA ILE A 43 -2.26 6.69 1.67
C ILE A 43 -1.47 7.91 2.17
N LEU A 44 -1.06 8.82 1.27
CA LEU A 44 -0.37 10.06 1.61
C LEU A 44 -1.22 10.92 2.56
N ASN A 45 -2.47 11.17 2.19
CA ASN A 45 -3.41 12.01 2.95
C ASN A 45 -3.70 11.43 4.35
N LEU A 46 -3.83 10.10 4.46
CA LEU A 46 -4.02 9.44 5.74
C LEU A 46 -2.79 9.59 6.65
N GLN A 47 -1.58 9.45 6.10
CA GLN A 47 -0.36 9.66 6.87
C GLN A 47 -0.21 11.12 7.29
N GLU A 48 -0.48 12.07 6.40
CA GLU A 48 -0.44 13.50 6.73
C GLU A 48 -1.43 13.85 7.84
N SER A 49 -2.68 13.38 7.73
CA SER A 49 -3.72 13.58 8.75
C SER A 49 -3.31 12.99 10.10
N LYS A 50 -2.72 11.80 10.11
CA LYS A 50 -2.18 11.16 11.31
C LYS A 50 -1.07 12.00 11.95
N MET A 51 -0.19 12.60 11.14
CA MET A 51 0.88 13.44 11.65
C MET A 51 0.37 14.81 12.15
N LYS A 52 -0.63 15.40 11.50
CA LYS A 52 -1.32 16.60 11.99
C LYS A 52 -1.90 16.37 13.37
N MET A 53 -2.60 15.25 13.58
CA MET A 53 -3.14 14.90 14.90
C MET A 53 -2.03 14.65 15.93
N LYS A 54 -0.97 13.92 15.54
CA LYS A 54 0.13 13.60 16.46
C LYS A 54 0.94 14.82 16.90
N THR A 55 1.14 15.80 16.01
CA THR A 55 1.94 17.00 16.28
C THR A 55 1.12 18.17 16.81
N GLY A 56 -0.22 18.10 16.74
CA GLY A 56 -1.10 19.23 17.03
C GLY A 56 -0.96 20.39 16.03
N ASN A 57 -0.28 20.19 14.89
CA ASN A 57 -0.05 21.23 13.89
C ASN A 57 -0.94 21.03 12.66
N PRO A 58 -2.00 21.82 12.46
CA PRO A 58 -2.89 21.71 11.30
C PRO A 58 -2.19 21.95 9.95
N GLY A 59 -1.11 22.76 9.96
CA GLY A 59 -0.31 23.07 8.78
C GLY A 59 0.83 22.07 8.51
N TYR A 60 0.86 20.92 9.20
CA TYR A 60 1.91 19.93 9.01
C TYR A 60 1.94 19.40 7.56
N SER A 61 3.11 19.41 6.95
CA SER A 61 3.39 18.77 5.67
C SER A 61 4.31 17.58 5.88
N LEU A 62 4.11 16.51 5.08
CA LEU A 62 4.88 15.28 5.17
C LEU A 62 6.39 15.54 5.05
N GLN A 63 7.14 15.04 6.03
CA GLN A 63 8.59 15.11 6.07
C GLN A 63 9.23 13.83 5.48
N PRO A 64 10.52 13.84 5.09
CA PRO A 64 11.20 12.67 4.53
C PRO A 64 11.05 11.38 5.36
N LEU A 65 11.01 11.49 6.69
CA LEU A 65 10.82 10.35 7.59
C LEU A 65 9.43 9.74 7.51
N ASP A 66 8.40 10.52 7.20
CA ASP A 66 7.02 10.04 7.08
C ASP A 66 6.86 9.09 5.89
N TYR A 67 7.64 9.34 4.83
CA TYR A 67 7.64 8.48 3.64
C TYR A 67 8.09 7.03 3.93
N LYS A 68 8.78 6.77 5.04
CA LYS A 68 9.11 5.38 5.45
C LYS A 68 7.85 4.57 5.72
N HIS A 69 6.87 5.16 6.39
CA HIS A 69 5.58 4.51 6.69
C HIS A 69 4.73 4.35 5.43
N ILE A 70 4.69 5.39 4.58
CA ILE A 70 4.00 5.38 3.29
C ILE A 70 4.56 4.27 2.39
N LYS A 71 5.89 4.19 2.25
CA LYS A 71 6.55 3.13 1.48
C LYS A 71 6.25 1.74 2.02
N GLY A 72 6.19 1.58 3.34
CA GLY A 72 5.82 0.32 3.98
C GLY A 72 4.40 -0.11 3.60
N ALA A 73 3.42 0.78 3.71
CA ALA A 73 2.03 0.51 3.36
C ALA A 73 1.87 0.16 1.88
N VAL A 74 2.52 0.90 0.97
CA VAL A 74 2.48 0.62 -0.47
C VAL A 74 3.14 -0.71 -0.79
N LYS A 75 4.30 -1.02 -0.20
CA LYS A 75 4.99 -2.30 -0.41
C LYS A 75 4.12 -3.48 0.00
N GLN A 76 3.47 -3.41 1.15
CA GLN A 76 2.55 -4.46 1.60
C GLN A 76 1.42 -4.68 0.60
N LEU A 77 0.80 -3.60 0.10
CA LEU A 77 -0.26 -3.68 -0.89
C LEU A 77 0.24 -4.33 -2.19
N VAL A 78 1.38 -3.85 -2.72
CA VAL A 78 1.95 -4.39 -3.96
C VAL A 78 2.38 -5.86 -3.78
N TYR A 79 2.94 -6.24 -2.63
CA TYR A 79 3.29 -7.65 -2.38
C TYR A 79 2.07 -8.56 -2.37
N LYS A 80 0.94 -8.11 -1.83
CA LYS A 80 -0.32 -8.86 -1.93
C LYS A 80 -0.77 -9.00 -3.37
N LEU A 81 -0.71 -7.93 -4.16
CA LEU A 81 -1.03 -7.97 -5.59
C LEU A 81 -0.17 -8.98 -6.35
N LEU A 82 1.14 -8.98 -6.08
CA LEU A 82 2.07 -9.91 -6.75
C LEU A 82 1.94 -11.36 -6.25
N ALA A 83 1.36 -11.57 -5.07
CA ALA A 83 1.09 -12.90 -4.52
C ALA A 83 -0.19 -13.54 -5.07
N LEU A 84 -1.07 -12.75 -5.72
CA LEU A 84 -2.28 -13.29 -6.35
C LEU A 84 -1.93 -14.15 -7.56
N ASP A 85 -2.63 -15.28 -7.71
CA ASP A 85 -2.61 -16.10 -8.93
C ASP A 85 -3.54 -15.51 -10.00
N LEU A 86 -3.40 -14.23 -10.25
CA LEU A 86 -4.18 -13.45 -11.22
C LEU A 86 -3.24 -12.60 -12.06
N ASN A 87 -3.70 -12.21 -13.25
CA ASN A 87 -3.09 -11.12 -13.98
C ASN A 87 -3.40 -9.82 -13.26
N VAL A 88 -2.40 -9.02 -12.94
CA VAL A 88 -2.58 -7.77 -12.23
C VAL A 88 -2.25 -6.60 -13.15
N ILE A 89 -3.22 -5.71 -13.34
CA ILE A 89 -3.07 -4.48 -14.12
C ILE A 89 -3.26 -3.29 -13.18
N LEU A 90 -2.26 -2.43 -13.09
CA LEU A 90 -2.37 -1.14 -12.43
C LEU A 90 -2.31 -0.04 -13.48
N THR A 91 -3.29 0.86 -13.47
CA THR A 91 -3.15 2.12 -14.18
C THR A 91 -2.67 3.20 -13.22
N ALA A 92 -1.92 4.16 -13.73
CA ALA A 92 -1.46 5.32 -12.98
C ALA A 92 -1.53 6.56 -13.87
N ARG A 93 -1.77 7.72 -13.26
CA ARG A 93 -1.64 8.99 -13.96
C ARG A 93 -0.19 9.24 -14.30
N SER A 94 0.07 9.87 -15.42
CA SER A 94 1.40 10.38 -15.75
C SER A 94 1.65 11.70 -15.04
N LYS A 95 2.86 11.89 -14.54
CA LYS A 95 3.34 13.16 -14.00
C LYS A 95 4.68 13.53 -14.60
N PRO A 96 4.97 14.82 -14.76
CA PRO A 96 6.24 15.27 -15.31
C PRO A 96 7.42 14.88 -14.40
N LEU A 97 8.52 14.46 -15.04
CA LEU A 97 9.79 14.24 -14.41
C LEU A 97 10.69 15.47 -14.66
N TYR A 98 11.18 16.08 -13.59
CA TYR A 98 12.02 17.27 -13.66
C TYR A 98 13.49 16.93 -13.51
N SER A 99 14.36 17.68 -14.22
CA SER A 99 15.80 17.60 -14.04
C SER A 99 16.21 18.10 -12.66
N ASN A 100 17.17 17.39 -12.05
CA ASN A 100 17.83 17.83 -10.81
C ASN A 100 19.19 18.49 -11.09
N ASP A 101 19.57 18.64 -12.37
CA ASP A 101 20.86 19.25 -12.74
C ASP A 101 20.78 20.76 -12.51
N GLY A 102 21.67 21.26 -11.67
CA GLY A 102 21.67 22.61 -11.10
C GLY A 102 21.79 23.79 -12.08
N GLY A 103 21.62 23.57 -13.39
CA GLY A 103 21.70 24.59 -14.42
C GLY A 103 20.35 25.08 -14.95
N GLU A 104 19.33 24.24 -15.00
CA GLU A 104 17.99 24.58 -15.47
C GLU A 104 16.93 24.09 -14.48
N PHE A 105 16.56 24.96 -13.57
CA PHE A 105 15.53 24.67 -12.58
C PHE A 105 14.19 24.39 -13.26
N MET A 106 13.56 23.22 -12.96
CA MET A 106 12.23 22.83 -13.46
C MET A 106 12.14 22.44 -14.94
N LYS A 107 13.25 22.05 -15.60
CA LYS A 107 13.15 21.48 -16.94
C LYS A 107 12.51 20.10 -16.91
N ILE A 108 11.44 19.90 -17.67
CA ILE A 108 10.80 18.61 -17.84
C ILE A 108 11.69 17.74 -18.73
N ILE A 109 12.16 16.61 -18.21
CA ILE A 109 13.02 15.65 -18.90
C ILE A 109 12.31 14.38 -19.32
N GLY A 110 11.02 14.23 -18.95
CA GLY A 110 10.21 13.06 -19.28
C GLY A 110 8.94 13.02 -18.46
N SER A 111 8.36 11.83 -18.40
CA SER A 111 7.20 11.53 -17.58
C SER A 111 7.45 10.27 -16.73
N THR A 112 6.67 10.12 -15.70
CA THR A 112 6.69 8.93 -14.84
C THR A 112 5.30 8.66 -14.27
N ALA A 113 5.05 7.42 -13.86
CA ALA A 113 3.81 7.08 -13.19
C ALA A 113 3.67 7.85 -11.86
N ASP A 114 2.46 8.37 -11.60
CA ASP A 114 2.15 9.03 -10.34
C ASP A 114 1.92 7.98 -9.26
N GLY A 115 2.96 7.77 -8.47
CA GLY A 115 3.08 6.75 -7.45
C GLY A 115 4.48 6.76 -6.83
N PRO A 116 4.82 5.79 -5.98
CA PRO A 116 6.15 5.63 -5.44
C PRO A 116 7.15 5.29 -6.56
N LYS A 117 8.36 5.82 -6.45
CA LYS A 117 9.43 5.65 -7.47
C LYS A 117 9.77 4.18 -7.74
N GLU A 118 9.58 3.33 -6.75
CA GLU A 118 9.88 1.91 -6.82
C GLU A 118 8.80 1.09 -7.55
N LEU A 119 7.60 1.65 -7.76
CA LEU A 119 6.46 0.93 -8.34
C LEU A 119 6.77 0.29 -9.71
N PRO A 120 7.38 0.98 -10.68
CA PRO A 120 7.70 0.39 -11.99
C PRO A 120 8.64 -0.81 -11.92
N TYR A 121 9.51 -0.87 -10.90
CA TYR A 121 10.46 -1.97 -10.74
C TYR A 121 9.82 -3.28 -10.28
N MET A 122 8.62 -3.21 -9.71
CA MET A 122 7.91 -4.35 -9.14
C MET A 122 7.10 -5.14 -10.17
N PHE A 123 6.78 -4.54 -11.32
CA PHE A 123 6.00 -5.16 -12.39
C PHE A 123 6.88 -5.65 -13.53
N ASP A 124 6.40 -6.65 -14.26
CA ASP A 124 7.14 -7.25 -15.38
C ASP A 124 7.07 -6.38 -16.63
N ILE A 125 5.95 -5.71 -16.84
CA ILE A 125 5.72 -4.82 -17.97
C ILE A 125 5.34 -3.44 -17.45
N VAL A 126 5.95 -2.40 -18.01
CA VAL A 126 5.62 -1.01 -17.75
C VAL A 126 5.49 -0.27 -19.07
N LEU A 127 4.29 0.25 -19.31
CA LEU A 127 3.94 0.97 -20.53
C LEU A 127 3.51 2.40 -20.19
N GLU A 128 3.93 3.36 -20.98
CA GLU A 128 3.32 4.68 -21.03
C GLU A 128 2.43 4.76 -22.26
N LEU A 129 1.18 5.13 -22.04
CA LEU A 129 0.19 5.26 -23.12
C LEU A 129 0.04 6.72 -23.57
N SER A 130 0.10 6.95 -24.85
CA SER A 130 -0.17 8.25 -25.47
C SER A 130 -1.23 8.12 -26.56
N ILE A 131 -1.89 9.24 -26.87
CA ILE A 131 -2.84 9.32 -27.96
C ILE A 131 -2.29 10.29 -28.99
N HIS A 132 -2.11 9.82 -30.22
CA HIS A 132 -1.69 10.64 -31.33
C HIS A 132 -2.86 11.53 -31.83
N LYS A 133 -2.55 12.52 -32.68
CA LYS A 133 -3.54 13.46 -33.20
C LYS A 133 -4.64 12.82 -34.07
N ASP A 134 -4.32 11.67 -34.65
CA ASP A 134 -5.25 10.84 -35.45
C ASP A 134 -6.14 9.92 -34.60
N GLY A 135 -5.96 9.94 -33.26
CA GLY A 135 -6.68 9.09 -32.32
C GLY A 135 -6.01 7.72 -32.07
N THR A 136 -4.92 7.40 -32.73
CA THR A 136 -4.17 6.16 -32.51
C THR A 136 -3.59 6.14 -31.09
N ARG A 137 -3.77 5.05 -30.39
CA ARG A 137 -3.17 4.82 -29.07
C ARG A 137 -1.84 4.13 -29.23
N VAL A 138 -0.79 4.73 -28.69
CA VAL A 138 0.58 4.21 -28.78
C VAL A 138 1.09 3.90 -27.38
N ALA A 139 1.67 2.72 -27.23
CA ALA A 139 2.38 2.32 -26.03
C ALA A 139 3.89 2.55 -26.21
N HIS A 140 4.51 3.20 -25.23
CA HIS A 140 5.95 3.33 -25.08
C HIS A 140 6.41 2.33 -24.02
N VAL A 141 7.35 1.46 -24.37
CA VAL A 141 7.81 0.36 -23.53
C VAL A 141 8.93 0.83 -22.63
N HIS A 142 8.61 1.18 -21.36
CA HIS A 142 9.62 1.51 -20.36
C HIS A 142 10.29 0.26 -19.77
N LYS A 143 9.57 -0.87 -19.74
CA LYS A 143 10.07 -2.15 -19.25
C LYS A 143 9.29 -3.31 -19.82
N ASP A 144 10.01 -4.33 -20.24
CA ASP A 144 9.47 -5.63 -20.61
C ASP A 144 10.42 -6.75 -20.16
N ARG A 145 10.06 -7.45 -19.08
CA ARG A 145 10.77 -8.64 -18.61
C ARG A 145 10.33 -9.89 -19.34
N THR A 146 9.18 -9.85 -20.01
CA THR A 146 8.63 -11.01 -20.71
C THR A 146 9.30 -11.21 -22.06
N ASN A 147 9.87 -10.14 -22.60
CA ASN A 147 10.46 -10.07 -23.94
C ASN A 147 9.46 -10.48 -25.06
N LYS A 148 8.18 -10.23 -24.81
CA LYS A 148 7.08 -10.57 -25.73
C LYS A 148 6.52 -9.38 -26.48
N LEU A 149 6.75 -8.16 -25.95
CA LEU A 149 6.23 -6.96 -26.58
C LEU A 149 6.94 -6.67 -27.90
N PRO A 150 6.25 -6.03 -28.86
CA PRO A 150 6.85 -5.66 -30.13
C PRO A 150 8.07 -4.76 -29.93
N LYS A 151 9.14 -5.06 -30.63
CA LYS A 151 10.35 -4.20 -30.71
C LYS A 151 10.23 -3.25 -31.89
N GLY A 152 9.14 -2.47 -31.91
CA GLY A 152 8.81 -1.57 -33.02
C GLY A 152 9.75 -0.37 -33.14
N ASN A 153 9.23 0.74 -33.64
CA ASN A 153 9.98 1.98 -33.76
C ASN A 153 10.41 2.49 -32.39
N LEU A 154 11.55 3.19 -32.34
CA LEU A 154 11.99 3.86 -31.12
C LEU A 154 11.43 5.29 -31.08
N ASP A 155 10.97 5.69 -29.88
CA ASP A 155 10.65 7.09 -29.61
C ASP A 155 11.91 7.95 -29.41
N ARG A 156 11.74 9.24 -29.16
CA ARG A 156 12.85 10.19 -28.94
C ARG A 156 13.70 9.86 -27.71
N SER A 157 13.16 9.09 -26.78
CA SER A 157 13.84 8.65 -25.56
C SER A 157 14.47 7.27 -25.70
N GLY A 158 14.33 6.64 -26.87
CA GLY A 158 14.88 5.31 -27.17
C GLY A 158 13.99 4.15 -26.68
N HIS A 159 12.74 4.41 -26.29
CA HIS A 159 11.79 3.36 -25.93
C HIS A 159 11.15 2.77 -27.19
N ALA A 160 10.99 1.46 -27.22
CA ALA A 160 10.21 0.79 -28.26
C ALA A 160 8.75 1.23 -28.18
N THR A 161 8.12 1.45 -29.34
CA THR A 161 6.71 1.85 -29.43
C THR A 161 5.92 0.92 -30.31
N PHE A 162 4.64 0.73 -29.98
CA PHE A 162 3.72 -0.06 -30.79
C PHE A 162 2.29 0.47 -30.63
N ASP A 163 1.43 0.18 -31.60
CA ASP A 163 0.02 0.53 -31.55
C ASP A 163 -0.68 -0.28 -30.46
N PHE A 164 -1.18 0.40 -29.44
CA PHE A 164 -1.84 -0.24 -28.30
C PHE A 164 -3.31 -0.54 -28.64
N ASN A 165 -3.56 -1.73 -29.06
CA ASN A 165 -4.88 -2.27 -29.36
C ASN A 165 -4.99 -3.74 -28.91
N ASN A 166 -6.20 -4.30 -28.99
CA ASN A 166 -6.46 -5.66 -28.54
C ASN A 166 -5.68 -6.70 -29.38
N ASP A 167 -5.61 -6.51 -30.68
CA ASP A 167 -4.99 -7.46 -31.58
C ASP A 167 -3.48 -7.59 -31.29
N THR A 168 -2.78 -6.46 -31.15
CA THR A 168 -1.37 -6.44 -30.78
C THR A 168 -1.12 -7.08 -29.43
N PHE A 169 -2.05 -6.86 -28.46
CA PHE A 169 -1.91 -7.47 -27.15
C PHE A 169 -2.14 -8.97 -27.19
N GLU A 170 -3.13 -9.45 -27.95
CA GLU A 170 -3.38 -10.88 -28.15
C GLU A 170 -2.25 -11.59 -28.90
N GLU A 171 -1.64 -10.94 -29.89
CA GLU A 171 -0.44 -11.46 -30.57
C GLU A 171 0.73 -11.69 -29.60
N CYS A 172 0.93 -10.77 -28.66
CA CYS A 172 2.04 -10.86 -27.71
C CYS A 172 1.81 -11.89 -26.61
N PHE A 173 0.57 -11.99 -26.11
CA PHE A 173 0.26 -12.75 -24.89
C PHE A 173 -0.68 -13.93 -25.13
N GLY A 174 -1.30 -14.02 -26.30
CA GLY A 174 -2.32 -14.99 -26.62
C GLY A 174 -3.66 -14.70 -25.94
N THR A 175 -4.69 -15.44 -26.35
CA THR A 175 -6.06 -15.30 -25.79
C THR A 175 -6.23 -15.90 -24.40
N GLY A 176 -5.21 -16.55 -23.88
CA GLY A 176 -5.18 -17.22 -22.59
C GLY A 176 -3.93 -16.87 -21.78
N LEU A 177 -3.95 -15.73 -21.08
CA LEU A 177 -2.92 -15.39 -20.10
C LEU A 177 -3.07 -16.32 -18.88
N THR A 178 -2.59 -17.56 -19.02
CA THR A 178 -2.39 -18.43 -17.87
C THR A 178 -0.99 -18.22 -17.30
N ARG A 179 -0.89 -17.75 -16.08
CA ARG A 179 0.37 -17.71 -15.33
C ARG A 179 0.91 -19.15 -15.23
N LYS A 180 2.09 -19.42 -15.78
CA LYS A 180 2.77 -20.70 -15.58
C LYS A 180 3.39 -20.77 -14.20
N ALA A 181 3.58 -21.99 -13.67
CA ALA A 181 4.05 -22.34 -12.33
C ALA A 181 5.31 -21.61 -11.79
N SER A 182 6.07 -20.88 -12.61
CA SER A 182 7.19 -20.04 -12.14
C SER A 182 6.76 -18.89 -11.22
N ALA A 183 5.48 -18.50 -11.28
CA ALA A 183 4.94 -17.48 -10.38
C ALA A 183 4.61 -18.03 -8.97
N GLN A 184 4.28 -19.33 -8.88
CA GLN A 184 4.06 -19.97 -7.58
C GLN A 184 5.33 -19.96 -6.73
N THR A 185 6.50 -20.22 -7.32
CA THR A 185 7.78 -20.18 -6.60
C THR A 185 8.15 -18.77 -6.14
N GLN A 186 7.81 -17.75 -6.93
CA GLN A 186 8.03 -16.35 -6.53
C GLN A 186 7.02 -15.91 -5.45
N ALA A 187 5.75 -16.33 -5.55
CA ALA A 187 4.73 -16.07 -4.55
C ALA A 187 5.04 -16.77 -3.22
N GLU A 188 5.51 -18.03 -3.25
CA GLU A 188 5.95 -18.75 -2.06
C GLU A 188 7.19 -18.10 -1.41
N ASN A 189 8.14 -17.64 -2.20
CA ASN A 189 9.31 -16.91 -1.69
C ASN A 189 8.94 -15.54 -1.12
N LEU A 190 7.99 -14.83 -1.75
CA LEU A 190 7.44 -13.57 -1.23
C LEU A 190 6.64 -13.79 0.05
N ASN A 191 5.81 -14.83 0.12
CA ASN A 191 5.08 -15.18 1.32
C ASN A 191 6.03 -15.52 2.47
N ARG A 192 7.09 -16.32 2.25
CA ARG A 192 8.13 -16.59 3.26
C ARG A 192 8.85 -15.32 3.72
N THR A 193 9.10 -14.38 2.80
CA THR A 193 9.72 -13.09 3.13
C THR A 193 8.74 -12.18 3.89
N THR A 194 7.46 -12.19 3.49
CA THR A 194 6.40 -11.41 4.14
C THR A 194 6.08 -11.95 5.52
N GLU A 195 5.99 -13.28 5.68
CA GLU A 195 5.81 -13.93 6.98
C GLU A 195 6.98 -13.63 7.92
N ARG A 196 8.23 -13.72 7.46
CA ARG A 196 9.41 -13.32 8.24
C ARG A 196 9.40 -11.84 8.61
N THR A 197 8.98 -10.96 7.69
CA THR A 197 8.92 -9.51 7.94
C THR A 197 7.76 -9.19 8.88
N VAL A 198 6.62 -9.85 8.75
CA VAL A 198 5.47 -9.71 9.64
C VAL A 198 5.77 -10.30 11.02
N GLU A 199 6.45 -11.47 11.13
CA GLU A 199 6.89 -12.01 12.42
C GLU A 199 7.92 -11.11 13.10
N VAL A 200 8.89 -10.57 12.35
CA VAL A 200 9.90 -9.65 12.90
C VAL A 200 9.27 -8.31 13.30
N ASP A 201 8.32 -7.78 12.52
CA ASP A 201 7.59 -6.57 12.90
C ASP A 201 6.56 -6.82 14.00
N TYR A 202 5.91 -7.98 14.01
CA TYR A 202 5.00 -8.37 15.09
C TYR A 202 5.76 -8.59 16.41
N ASN A 203 6.92 -9.23 16.37
CA ASN A 203 7.78 -9.37 17.55
C ASN A 203 8.44 -8.04 17.94
N LYS A 204 8.79 -7.17 17.00
CA LYS A 204 9.23 -5.79 17.30
C LYS A 204 8.09 -4.89 17.80
N GLN A 205 6.85 -5.08 17.32
CA GLN A 205 5.68 -4.42 17.88
C GLN A 205 5.31 -5.00 19.25
N LYS A 206 5.44 -6.30 19.48
CA LYS A 206 5.31 -6.90 20.83
C LYS A 206 6.37 -6.38 21.81
N ILE A 207 7.54 -6.03 21.31
CA ILE A 207 8.62 -5.41 22.12
C ILE A 207 8.39 -3.88 22.25
N LYS A 208 7.65 -3.23 21.33
CA LYS A 208 7.34 -1.78 21.36
C LYS A 208 5.94 -1.42 21.85
N THR A 209 4.98 -2.30 21.79
CA THR A 209 3.85 -2.35 22.69
C THR A 209 4.32 -3.15 23.89
N ALA A 210 5.22 -2.58 24.67
CA ALA A 210 5.30 -2.92 26.07
C ALA A 210 3.88 -2.73 26.56
N GLY A 211 3.13 -3.80 26.71
CA GLY A 211 1.89 -3.81 27.43
C GLY A 211 2.15 -3.12 28.75
N ILE A 212 1.11 -2.69 29.37
CA ILE A 212 1.12 -2.07 30.69
C ILE A 212 2.25 -2.64 31.54
N LYS A 213 3.14 -1.80 32.04
CA LYS A 213 4.22 -2.26 32.92
C LYS A 213 3.62 -2.97 34.10
N SER A 214 4.29 -4.00 34.61
CA SER A 214 3.80 -4.79 35.74
C SER A 214 3.48 -3.95 37.00
N GLU A 215 4.12 -2.80 37.14
CA GLU A 215 3.84 -1.82 38.19
C GLU A 215 2.48 -1.17 38.02
N ASN A 216 2.19 -0.62 36.82
CA ASN A 216 0.90 0.01 36.53
C ASN A 216 -0.25 -1.02 36.52
N LEU A 217 0.02 -2.25 36.07
CA LEU A 217 -0.98 -3.33 36.13
C LEU A 217 -1.42 -3.63 37.57
N LYS A 218 -0.47 -3.74 38.51
CA LYS A 218 -0.78 -3.97 39.92
C LYS A 218 -1.61 -2.84 40.53
N VAL A 219 -1.26 -1.59 40.23
CA VAL A 219 -2.01 -0.43 40.71
C VAL A 219 -3.43 -0.41 40.16
N LEU A 220 -3.62 -0.72 38.88
CA LEU A 220 -4.97 -0.81 38.27
C LEU A 220 -5.78 -1.99 38.80
N GLU A 221 -5.14 -3.12 39.14
CA GLU A 221 -5.78 -4.24 39.83
C GLU A 221 -6.24 -3.88 41.26
N GLU A 222 -5.46 -3.05 41.97
CA GLU A 222 -5.86 -2.51 43.29
C GLU A 222 -7.04 -1.54 43.15
N ILE A 223 -6.96 -0.58 42.22
CA ILE A 223 -8.06 0.34 41.89
C ILE A 223 -9.32 -0.44 41.51
N SER A 224 -9.18 -1.52 40.73
CA SER A 224 -10.29 -2.39 40.33
C SER A 224 -11.02 -3.03 41.53
N LYS A 225 -10.29 -3.37 42.58
CA LYS A 225 -10.88 -3.92 43.81
C LYS A 225 -11.65 -2.85 44.61
N ASP A 226 -11.19 -1.60 44.57
CA ASP A 226 -11.77 -0.52 45.31
C ASP A 226 -13.06 0.03 44.67
N ILE A 227 -13.09 0.18 43.33
CA ILE A 227 -14.22 0.77 42.59
C ILE A 227 -15.12 -0.26 41.88
N GLY A 228 -14.72 -1.51 41.83
CA GLY A 228 -15.39 -2.60 41.12
C GLY A 228 -14.89 -2.77 39.67
N GLU A 229 -14.72 -4.03 39.28
CA GLU A 229 -14.14 -4.41 37.98
C GLU A 229 -14.95 -3.87 36.76
N ASP A 230 -16.28 -3.91 36.87
CA ASP A 230 -17.17 -3.43 35.79
C ASP A 230 -17.08 -1.92 35.61
N THR A 231 -16.95 -1.16 36.71
CA THR A 231 -16.79 0.29 36.67
C THR A 231 -15.48 0.70 36.01
N LEU A 232 -14.40 0.01 36.33
CA LEU A 232 -13.09 0.27 35.72
C LEU A 232 -13.08 -0.12 34.23
N LYS A 233 -13.68 -1.24 33.85
CA LYS A 233 -13.84 -1.66 32.45
C LYS A 233 -14.65 -0.65 31.65
N GLN A 234 -15.77 -0.17 32.18
CA GLN A 234 -16.59 0.84 31.52
C GLN A 234 -15.79 2.13 31.26
N LYS A 235 -15.06 2.60 32.26
CA LYS A 235 -14.22 3.80 32.13
C LYS A 235 -13.10 3.62 31.09
N ILE A 236 -12.45 2.45 31.07
CA ILE A 236 -11.41 2.13 30.09
C ILE A 236 -12.01 2.11 28.67
N GLN A 237 -13.21 1.57 28.52
CA GLN A 237 -13.86 1.51 27.22
C GLN A 237 -14.32 2.89 26.75
N GLU A 238 -14.81 3.74 27.64
CA GLU A 238 -15.21 5.13 27.35
C GLU A 238 -14.01 6.02 26.97
N ASP A 239 -12.93 5.96 27.76
CA ASP A 239 -11.79 6.87 27.62
C ASP A 239 -10.78 6.42 26.55
N TYR A 240 -10.61 5.10 26.34
CA TYR A 240 -9.54 4.54 25.48
C TYR A 240 -10.03 3.59 24.39
N SER A 241 -11.35 3.29 24.36
CA SER A 241 -11.96 2.36 23.37
C SER A 241 -11.34 0.96 23.36
N VAL A 242 -10.86 0.47 24.50
CA VAL A 242 -10.31 -0.88 24.68
C VAL A 242 -11.15 -1.67 25.70
N SER A 243 -11.15 -2.99 25.59
CA SER A 243 -12.05 -3.86 26.35
C SER A 243 -11.41 -4.41 27.64
N SER A 244 -10.09 -4.28 27.80
CA SER A 244 -9.36 -4.86 28.90
C SER A 244 -8.22 -3.95 29.38
N ILE A 245 -7.89 -4.02 30.66
CA ILE A 245 -6.72 -3.37 31.27
C ILE A 245 -5.43 -3.78 30.53
N LEU A 246 -5.36 -5.01 30.05
CA LEU A 246 -4.19 -5.55 29.33
C LEU A 246 -3.99 -4.94 27.94
N ASP A 247 -5.04 -4.33 27.39
CA ASP A 247 -5.01 -3.69 26.07
C ASP A 247 -4.57 -2.22 26.13
N LEU A 248 -4.46 -1.64 27.35
CA LEU A 248 -3.95 -0.29 27.55
C LEU A 248 -2.45 -0.19 27.26
N LYS A 249 -2.04 0.92 26.67
CA LYS A 249 -0.63 1.29 26.62
C LYS A 249 -0.15 1.81 27.97
N ASN A 250 1.15 1.76 28.20
CA ASN A 250 1.69 2.12 29.50
C ASN A 250 1.49 3.60 29.88
N ASP A 251 1.49 4.49 28.90
CA ASP A 251 1.19 5.93 29.07
C ASP A 251 -0.30 6.17 29.35
N GLU A 252 -1.19 5.44 28.69
CA GLU A 252 -2.63 5.47 28.94
C GLU A 252 -2.96 4.95 30.35
N ALA A 253 -2.31 3.86 30.76
CA ALA A 253 -2.44 3.30 32.11
C ALA A 253 -1.93 4.26 33.19
N SER A 254 -0.78 4.89 32.99
CA SER A 254 -0.25 5.90 33.94
C SER A 254 -1.17 7.10 34.06
N PHE A 255 -1.75 7.56 32.94
CA PHE A 255 -2.72 8.67 32.98
C PHE A 255 -4.02 8.28 33.68
N LEU A 256 -4.53 7.09 33.45
CA LEU A 256 -5.72 6.56 34.12
C LEU A 256 -5.50 6.45 35.64
N ILE A 257 -4.36 5.93 36.08
CA ILE A 257 -3.98 5.84 37.49
C ILE A 257 -4.00 7.26 38.14
N SER A 258 -3.40 8.25 37.49
CA SER A 258 -3.35 9.62 38.01
C SER A 258 -4.72 10.25 38.20
N GLN A 259 -5.75 9.82 37.47
CA GLN A 259 -7.13 10.30 37.67
C GLN A 259 -7.79 9.75 38.93
N PHE A 260 -7.33 8.60 39.44
CA PHE A 260 -7.84 8.01 40.67
C PHE A 260 -7.06 8.45 41.91
N GLU A 261 -5.75 8.73 41.76
CA GLU A 261 -4.91 9.23 42.86
C GLU A 261 -5.21 10.68 43.26
N ASN A 262 -5.82 11.47 42.36
CA ASN A 262 -6.19 12.87 42.61
C ASN A 262 -7.64 13.05 43.10
N LYS A 263 -8.33 11.99 43.51
CA LYS A 263 -9.63 12.02 44.18
C LYS A 263 -9.51 11.59 45.63
#